data_a6a4ca1a95800681f03ee79c05a4db00
#
_entry.id   a6a4ca1a95800681f03ee79c05a4db00
#
_cell.length_a   1.000
_cell.length_b   1.000
_cell.length_c   1.000
_cell.angle_alpha   90.00
_cell.angle_beta   90.00
_cell.angle_gamma   90.00
#
_symmetry.space_group_name_H-M   'P 1'
#
loop_
_entity.id
_entity.type
_entity.pdbx_description
1 polymer ?
#
loop_
_entity_poly.entity_id
_entity_poly.type
_entity_poly.pdbx_seq_one_letter_code
_entity_poly.pdbx_strand_id
1 'polypeptide(L)'
;MVAPTRTQLSLVSAFAGAATRYWLGVFPLVGRELRHWHERARQIPDPVLRRLALLTQRVERGNYEGAAAYAAFVPRAYRARVVRAVVAFQTTYDYVDTLAEQPSSDPVANGHQLHLALLHALDPKTMQPDYYRHCSEHLDNGYMRNLVQVCRDALGTLPSYTAVLQPAQRAASSIVTYQSLNHERTGDSQRALARWGTTITPPDSGLRWWEAAAGGASSMTVFALIAAAAKPGLSTAETTATHDAYFPWISALHVLLDSLVDRAKDLEHGHHNLIEHYSSPAEAAHRLEWIAQRAVRAAEALPDGARHALILAAMTSFYLSAPSVSTPGTMLAAERVLKAMPALAGPTMAVLRARRTASRLHARPRTAKPGRVLALDEQLLETQVLDFPLVGTGS
;
A
#
# COMPACT_ATOMS: atom_id res chain seq x y z
N MET A 1 20.45 1.89 33.87
CA MET A 1 20.27 1.48 32.46
C MET A 1 20.67 0.01 32.37
N VAL A 2 19.72 -0.86 32.03
CA VAL A 2 20.00 -2.31 31.85
C VAL A 2 20.68 -2.48 30.50
N ALA A 3 21.80 -3.21 30.45
CA ALA A 3 22.49 -3.48 29.19
C ALA A 3 21.58 -4.28 28.23
N PRO A 4 21.57 -3.96 26.91
CA PRO A 4 20.71 -4.65 25.96
C PRO A 4 21.11 -6.13 25.85
N THR A 5 20.13 -7.01 25.77
CA THR A 5 20.35 -8.44 25.60
C THR A 5 20.93 -8.74 24.20
N ARG A 6 21.59 -9.89 24.02
CA ARG A 6 22.12 -10.33 22.69
C ARG A 6 21.03 -10.33 21.61
N THR A 7 19.80 -10.70 21.97
CA THR A 7 18.64 -10.70 21.06
C THR A 7 18.26 -9.28 20.65
N GLN A 8 18.26 -8.32 21.58
CA GLN A 8 17.99 -6.91 21.26
C GLN A 8 19.06 -6.30 20.35
N LEU A 9 20.34 -6.63 20.60
CA LEU A 9 21.44 -6.18 19.74
C LEU A 9 21.34 -6.74 18.32
N SER A 10 20.92 -8.01 18.16
CA SER A 10 20.73 -8.63 16.84
C SER A 10 19.56 -8.00 16.08
N LEU A 11 18.45 -7.67 16.75
CA LEU A 11 17.32 -6.99 16.15
C LEU A 11 17.65 -5.55 15.71
N VAL A 12 18.38 -4.81 16.53
CA VAL A 12 18.85 -3.45 16.20
C VAL A 12 19.79 -3.48 15.00
N SER A 13 20.71 -4.44 14.94
CA SER A 13 21.63 -4.63 13.80
C SER A 13 20.85 -4.99 12.52
N ALA A 14 19.89 -5.89 12.59
CA ALA A 14 19.03 -6.27 11.46
C ALA A 14 18.22 -5.07 10.95
N PHE A 15 17.66 -4.27 11.85
CA PHE A 15 16.95 -3.04 11.52
C PHE A 15 17.86 -2.01 10.86
N ALA A 16 19.04 -1.73 11.44
CA ALA A 16 19.98 -0.78 10.88
C ALA A 16 20.41 -1.20 9.47
N GLY A 17 20.72 -2.50 9.27
CA GLY A 17 21.04 -3.04 7.96
C GLY A 17 19.91 -2.95 6.96
N ALA A 18 18.66 -3.20 7.37
CA ALA A 18 17.48 -3.04 6.52
C ALA A 18 17.22 -1.57 6.17
N ALA A 19 17.30 -0.67 7.15
CA ALA A 19 17.17 0.77 6.94
C ALA A 19 18.24 1.30 5.97
N THR A 20 19.48 0.92 6.14
CA THR A 20 20.57 1.30 5.22
C THR A 20 20.31 0.82 3.79
N ARG A 21 19.90 -0.46 3.62
CA ARG A 21 19.56 -0.99 2.29
C ARG A 21 18.37 -0.28 1.68
N TYR A 22 17.38 0.07 2.49
CA TYR A 22 16.21 0.81 2.01
C TYR A 22 16.61 2.21 1.56
N TRP A 23 17.20 3.01 2.43
CA TRP A 23 17.50 4.43 2.15
C TRP A 23 18.55 4.63 1.06
N LEU A 24 19.61 3.82 1.04
CA LEU A 24 20.69 3.94 0.07
C LEU A 24 20.48 3.12 -1.20
N GLY A 25 19.69 2.05 -1.14
CA GLY A 25 19.55 1.12 -2.25
C GLY A 25 18.18 1.08 -2.91
N VAL A 26 17.11 1.30 -2.16
CA VAL A 26 15.72 1.21 -2.66
C VAL A 26 15.13 2.59 -2.92
N PHE A 27 15.20 3.48 -1.95
CA PHE A 27 14.58 4.80 -2.02
C PHE A 27 14.97 5.63 -3.26
N PRO A 28 16.25 5.66 -3.70
CA PRO A 28 16.62 6.34 -4.96
C PRO A 28 15.99 5.70 -6.20
N LEU A 29 15.76 4.37 -6.18
CA LEU A 29 15.07 3.66 -7.26
C LEU A 29 13.60 4.07 -7.33
N VAL A 30 12.92 4.12 -6.17
CA VAL A 30 11.53 4.60 -6.08
C VAL A 30 11.42 6.00 -6.65
N GLY A 31 12.28 6.92 -6.23
CA GLY A 31 12.30 8.30 -6.74
C GLY A 31 12.47 8.39 -8.25
N ARG A 32 13.21 7.45 -8.86
CA ARG A 32 13.39 7.35 -10.31
C ARG A 32 12.13 6.89 -11.02
N GLU A 33 11.50 5.83 -10.52
CA GLU A 33 10.25 5.31 -11.10
C GLU A 33 9.11 6.34 -10.95
N LEU A 34 9.00 7.02 -9.80
CA LEU A 34 7.98 8.07 -9.60
C LEU A 34 8.17 9.26 -10.55
N ARG A 35 9.41 9.71 -10.78
CA ARG A 35 9.67 10.76 -11.79
C ARG A 35 9.27 10.30 -13.19
N HIS A 36 9.59 9.08 -13.57
CA HIS A 36 9.17 8.51 -14.85
C HIS A 36 7.64 8.53 -15.01
N TRP A 37 6.91 8.06 -14.01
CA TRP A 37 5.44 8.04 -14.07
C TRP A 37 4.83 9.43 -13.97
N HIS A 38 5.46 10.36 -13.27
CA HIS A 38 5.05 11.76 -13.25
C HIS A 38 5.13 12.40 -14.65
N GLU A 39 6.24 12.21 -15.34
CA GLU A 39 6.39 12.71 -16.72
C GLU A 39 5.39 12.05 -17.67
N ARG A 40 5.10 10.77 -17.51
CA ARG A 40 4.07 10.08 -18.30
C ARG A 40 2.67 10.60 -17.99
N ALA A 41 2.35 10.86 -16.74
CA ALA A 41 1.07 11.44 -16.31
C ALA A 41 0.85 12.84 -16.89
N ARG A 42 1.89 13.67 -16.97
CA ARG A 42 1.83 15.00 -17.63
C ARG A 42 1.48 14.95 -19.11
N GLN A 43 1.76 13.84 -19.78
CA GLN A 43 1.49 13.63 -21.19
C GLN A 43 0.06 13.10 -21.47
N ILE A 44 -0.75 12.87 -20.48
CA ILE A 44 -2.15 12.48 -20.64
C ILE A 44 -2.91 13.64 -21.28
N PRO A 45 -3.57 13.42 -22.46
CA PRO A 45 -4.26 14.50 -23.16
C PRO A 45 -5.49 15.01 -22.39
N ASP A 46 -6.27 14.08 -21.84
CA ASP A 46 -7.46 14.39 -21.07
C ASP A 46 -7.09 15.14 -19.78
N PRO A 47 -7.61 16.36 -19.53
CA PRO A 47 -7.25 17.19 -18.40
C PRO A 47 -7.72 16.61 -17.06
N VAL A 48 -8.84 15.87 -17.04
CA VAL A 48 -9.38 15.23 -15.82
C VAL A 48 -8.50 14.07 -15.43
N LEU A 49 -8.22 13.14 -16.36
CA LEU A 49 -7.35 11.99 -16.13
C LEU A 49 -5.94 12.42 -15.75
N ARG A 50 -5.39 13.45 -16.41
CA ARG A 50 -4.09 14.00 -16.08
C ARG A 50 -4.04 14.54 -14.66
N ARG A 51 -5.04 15.33 -14.25
CA ARG A 51 -5.15 15.87 -12.90
C ARG A 51 -5.25 14.77 -11.87
N LEU A 52 -6.08 13.77 -12.09
CA LEU A 52 -6.25 12.64 -11.18
C LEU A 52 -4.95 11.85 -11.03
N ALA A 53 -4.27 11.50 -12.14
CA ALA A 53 -3.00 10.78 -12.11
C ALA A 53 -1.90 11.53 -11.34
N LEU A 54 -1.77 12.84 -11.54
CA LEU A 54 -0.79 13.67 -10.85
C LEU A 54 -1.14 13.85 -9.37
N LEU A 55 -2.41 14.06 -9.05
CA LEU A 55 -2.89 14.20 -7.66
C LEU A 55 -2.65 12.91 -6.87
N THR A 56 -3.04 11.76 -7.43
CA THR A 56 -2.85 10.46 -6.80
C THR A 56 -1.38 10.20 -6.50
N GLN A 57 -0.48 10.41 -7.47
CA GLN A 57 0.96 10.23 -7.23
C GLN A 57 1.52 11.12 -6.12
N ARG A 58 0.95 12.30 -5.95
CA ARG A 58 1.37 13.23 -4.89
C ARG A 58 0.84 12.81 -3.53
N VAL A 59 -0.44 12.47 -3.45
CA VAL A 59 -1.13 12.13 -2.20
C VAL A 59 -0.66 10.76 -1.69
N GLU A 60 -0.58 9.78 -2.59
CA GLU A 60 -0.29 8.37 -2.26
C GLU A 60 1.21 8.02 -2.28
N ARG A 61 2.07 9.04 -2.27
CA ARG A 61 3.54 8.82 -2.30
C ARG A 61 4.03 7.83 -1.24
N GLY A 62 3.41 7.84 -0.05
CA GLY A 62 3.72 6.92 1.04
C GLY A 62 3.48 5.46 0.68
N ASN A 63 2.46 5.18 -0.12
CA ASN A 63 2.11 3.84 -0.57
C ASN A 63 3.21 3.26 -1.48
N TYR A 64 3.73 4.03 -2.43
CA TYR A 64 4.84 3.60 -3.31
C TYR A 64 6.12 3.33 -2.53
N GLU A 65 6.45 4.21 -1.58
CA GLU A 65 7.60 4.05 -0.71
C GLU A 65 7.46 2.82 0.20
N GLY A 66 6.26 2.59 0.75
CA GLY A 66 5.92 1.42 1.56
C GLY A 66 5.97 0.11 0.77
N ALA A 67 5.33 0.09 -0.41
CA ALA A 67 5.35 -1.06 -1.32
C ALA A 67 6.79 -1.48 -1.68
N ALA A 68 7.66 -0.51 -1.92
CA ALA A 68 9.05 -0.78 -2.27
C ALA A 68 9.91 -1.27 -1.09
N ALA A 69 9.43 -1.21 0.17
CA ALA A 69 10.20 -1.66 1.33
C ALA A 69 10.59 -3.15 1.24
N TYR A 70 9.78 -3.96 0.60
CA TYR A 70 10.09 -5.37 0.33
C TYR A 70 11.39 -5.57 -0.46
N ALA A 71 11.73 -4.65 -1.35
CA ALA A 71 12.94 -4.71 -2.16
C ALA A 71 14.24 -4.56 -1.33
N ALA A 72 14.17 -4.07 -0.08
CA ALA A 72 15.32 -4.01 0.81
C ALA A 72 15.86 -5.41 1.19
N PHE A 73 15.02 -6.43 1.09
CA PHE A 73 15.33 -7.82 1.45
C PHE A 73 15.60 -8.71 0.23
N VAL A 74 15.49 -8.15 -0.97
CA VAL A 74 15.71 -8.84 -2.24
C VAL A 74 17.21 -8.79 -2.62
N PRO A 75 17.78 -9.84 -3.27
CA PRO A 75 19.12 -9.81 -3.78
C PRO A 75 19.38 -8.59 -4.68
N ARG A 76 20.55 -7.96 -4.54
CA ARG A 76 20.86 -6.70 -5.24
C ARG A 76 20.62 -6.78 -6.76
N ALA A 77 20.88 -7.92 -7.36
CA ALA A 77 20.67 -8.14 -8.81
C ALA A 77 19.23 -7.97 -9.27
N TYR A 78 18.25 -8.22 -8.40
CA TYR A 78 16.81 -8.15 -8.73
C TYR A 78 16.11 -6.93 -8.13
N ARG A 79 16.79 -6.17 -7.26
CA ARG A 79 16.18 -5.07 -6.49
C ARG A 79 15.50 -4.04 -7.37
N ALA A 80 16.15 -3.55 -8.42
CA ALA A 80 15.58 -2.56 -9.33
C ALA A 80 14.33 -3.09 -10.07
N ARG A 81 14.31 -4.38 -10.41
CA ARG A 81 13.16 -5.03 -11.07
C ARG A 81 11.96 -5.14 -10.13
N VAL A 82 12.21 -5.55 -8.88
CA VAL A 82 11.16 -5.61 -7.84
C VAL A 82 10.62 -4.20 -7.56
N VAL A 83 11.47 -3.18 -7.40
CA VAL A 83 11.01 -1.80 -7.23
C VAL A 83 10.14 -1.35 -8.40
N ARG A 84 10.57 -1.60 -9.65
CA ARG A 84 9.81 -1.26 -10.84
C ARG A 84 8.44 -1.95 -10.86
N ALA A 85 8.38 -3.25 -10.56
CA ALA A 85 7.13 -4.00 -10.53
C ALA A 85 6.17 -3.48 -9.46
N VAL A 86 6.65 -3.32 -8.20
CA VAL A 86 5.77 -2.90 -7.10
C VAL A 86 5.31 -1.45 -7.22
N VAL A 87 6.18 -0.54 -7.73
CA VAL A 87 5.79 0.86 -7.97
C VAL A 87 4.77 0.94 -9.10
N ALA A 88 4.98 0.21 -10.21
CA ALA A 88 4.00 0.19 -11.30
C ALA A 88 2.67 -0.40 -10.86
N PHE A 89 2.68 -1.50 -10.10
CA PHE A 89 1.47 -2.13 -9.56
C PHE A 89 0.72 -1.18 -8.61
N GLN A 90 1.43 -0.57 -7.64
CA GLN A 90 0.79 0.36 -6.71
C GLN A 90 0.31 1.63 -7.40
N THR A 91 1.06 2.17 -8.38
CA THR A 91 0.59 3.31 -9.18
C THR A 91 -0.68 2.96 -9.95
N THR A 92 -0.77 1.73 -10.48
CA THR A 92 -2.00 1.24 -11.12
C THR A 92 -3.14 1.21 -10.11
N TYR A 93 -2.90 0.63 -8.92
CA TYR A 93 -3.92 0.49 -7.89
C TYR A 93 -4.48 1.85 -7.46
N ASP A 94 -3.63 2.75 -7.00
CA ASP A 94 -4.08 4.06 -6.51
C ASP A 94 -4.76 4.88 -7.61
N TYR A 95 -4.31 4.77 -8.86
CA TYR A 95 -4.92 5.47 -9.99
C TYR A 95 -6.31 4.93 -10.36
N VAL A 96 -6.48 3.61 -10.44
CA VAL A 96 -7.79 3.03 -10.76
C VAL A 96 -8.78 3.22 -9.61
N ASP A 97 -8.31 3.24 -8.36
CA ASP A 97 -9.12 3.53 -7.19
C ASP A 97 -9.67 4.95 -7.23
N THR A 98 -8.79 5.94 -7.46
CA THR A 98 -9.18 7.35 -7.65
C THR A 98 -10.15 7.54 -8.84
N LEU A 99 -9.98 6.76 -9.92
CA LEU A 99 -10.91 6.79 -11.06
C LEU A 99 -12.28 6.18 -10.70
N ALA A 100 -12.30 5.09 -9.93
CA ALA A 100 -13.53 4.41 -9.54
C ALA A 100 -14.38 5.26 -8.57
N GLU A 101 -13.75 6.20 -7.85
CA GLU A 101 -14.45 7.18 -7.01
C GLU A 101 -15.17 8.28 -7.81
N GLN A 102 -14.88 8.42 -9.12
CA GLN A 102 -15.57 9.41 -9.95
C GLN A 102 -17.00 8.98 -10.22
N PRO A 103 -17.94 9.95 -10.44
CA PRO A 103 -19.32 9.63 -10.74
C PRO A 103 -19.46 8.69 -11.94
N SER A 104 -20.24 7.62 -11.78
CA SER A 104 -20.49 6.62 -12.82
C SER A 104 -21.96 6.20 -12.78
N SER A 105 -22.54 5.85 -13.93
CA SER A 105 -23.89 5.29 -14.04
C SER A 105 -23.99 3.86 -13.48
N ASP A 106 -22.88 3.13 -13.44
CA ASP A 106 -22.76 1.79 -12.85
C ASP A 106 -21.42 1.70 -12.11
N PRO A 107 -21.36 2.14 -10.84
CA PRO A 107 -20.13 2.17 -10.05
C PRO A 107 -19.50 0.79 -9.87
N VAL A 108 -20.29 -0.27 -9.70
CA VAL A 108 -19.80 -1.64 -9.51
C VAL A 108 -19.10 -2.16 -10.80
N ALA A 109 -19.77 -2.03 -11.94
CA ALA A 109 -19.19 -2.45 -13.21
C ALA A 109 -17.97 -1.61 -13.58
N ASN A 110 -18.01 -0.29 -13.33
CA ASN A 110 -16.87 0.60 -13.56
C ASN A 110 -15.69 0.24 -12.67
N GLY A 111 -15.92 0.11 -11.36
CA GLY A 111 -14.89 -0.29 -10.40
C GLY A 111 -14.27 -1.63 -10.77
N HIS A 112 -15.09 -2.64 -11.11
CA HIS A 112 -14.60 -3.94 -11.56
C HIS A 112 -13.72 -3.81 -12.82
N GLN A 113 -14.20 -3.13 -13.86
CA GLN A 113 -13.50 -2.99 -15.13
C GLN A 113 -12.14 -2.28 -14.98
N LEU A 114 -12.08 -1.20 -14.20
CA LEU A 114 -10.84 -0.48 -13.91
C LEU A 114 -9.84 -1.36 -13.16
N HIS A 115 -10.28 -2.02 -12.09
CA HIS A 115 -9.40 -2.83 -11.25
C HIS A 115 -8.92 -4.13 -11.90
N LEU A 116 -9.50 -4.58 -13.03
CA LEU A 116 -8.92 -5.66 -13.85
C LEU A 116 -7.48 -5.36 -14.26
N ALA A 117 -7.07 -4.09 -14.31
CA ALA A 117 -5.69 -3.71 -14.57
C ALA A 117 -4.70 -4.34 -13.58
N LEU A 118 -5.10 -4.56 -12.32
CA LEU A 118 -4.27 -5.22 -11.30
C LEU A 118 -4.04 -6.70 -11.60
N LEU A 119 -5.07 -7.43 -12.03
CA LEU A 119 -4.93 -8.82 -12.48
C LEU A 119 -4.04 -8.93 -13.71
N HIS A 120 -4.27 -8.03 -14.67
CA HIS A 120 -3.51 -8.03 -15.92
C HIS A 120 -2.05 -7.60 -15.71
N ALA A 121 -1.75 -6.75 -14.72
CA ALA A 121 -0.39 -6.39 -14.35
C ALA A 121 0.45 -7.60 -13.86
N LEU A 122 -0.21 -8.64 -13.38
CA LEU A 122 0.42 -9.88 -12.91
C LEU A 122 0.46 -10.98 -13.97
N ASP A 123 -0.23 -10.86 -15.10
CA ASP A 123 -0.29 -11.91 -16.11
C ASP A 123 0.22 -11.44 -17.49
N PRO A 124 1.42 -11.86 -17.91
CA PRO A 124 1.97 -11.47 -19.20
C PRO A 124 1.21 -12.03 -20.39
N LYS A 125 0.38 -13.07 -20.20
CA LYS A 125 -0.31 -13.77 -21.30
C LYS A 125 -1.71 -13.23 -21.57
N THR A 126 -2.33 -12.56 -20.59
CA THR A 126 -3.68 -12.02 -20.75
C THR A 126 -3.69 -10.75 -21.58
N MET A 127 -4.58 -10.68 -22.57
CA MET A 127 -4.77 -9.47 -23.36
C MET A 127 -5.36 -8.34 -22.51
N GLN A 128 -4.84 -7.14 -22.65
CA GLN A 128 -5.35 -5.96 -21.94
C GLN A 128 -6.65 -5.49 -22.61
N PRO A 129 -7.78 -5.46 -21.87
CA PRO A 129 -9.05 -4.93 -22.39
C PRO A 129 -9.05 -3.40 -22.46
N ASP A 130 -10.20 -2.85 -22.82
CA ASP A 130 -10.49 -1.45 -22.57
C ASP A 130 -10.86 -1.27 -21.10
N TYR A 131 -9.95 -0.71 -20.31
CA TYR A 131 -10.15 -0.47 -18.88
C TYR A 131 -11.15 0.66 -18.60
N TYR A 132 -11.29 1.62 -19.54
CA TYR A 132 -12.15 2.80 -19.42
C TYR A 132 -13.55 2.59 -19.98
N ARG A 133 -13.94 1.35 -20.27
CA ARG A 133 -15.21 1.02 -20.93
C ARG A 133 -16.45 1.66 -20.31
N HIS A 134 -16.42 1.92 -19.01
CA HIS A 134 -17.54 2.53 -18.26
C HIS A 134 -17.21 3.95 -17.77
N CYS A 135 -16.12 4.55 -18.22
CA CYS A 135 -15.73 5.92 -17.90
C CYS A 135 -16.13 6.87 -19.03
N SER A 136 -16.48 8.11 -18.68
CA SER A 136 -16.68 9.20 -19.64
C SER A 136 -15.34 9.63 -20.27
N GLU A 137 -14.29 9.72 -19.47
CA GLU A 137 -12.94 10.06 -19.87
C GLU A 137 -12.14 8.78 -20.15
N HIS A 138 -11.44 8.74 -21.31
CA HIS A 138 -10.71 7.54 -21.74
C HIS A 138 -9.41 7.82 -22.51
N LEU A 139 -9.07 9.10 -22.74
CA LEU A 139 -7.88 9.49 -23.52
C LEU A 139 -6.67 9.68 -22.61
N ASP A 140 -6.08 8.58 -22.15
CA ASP A 140 -4.93 8.56 -21.26
C ASP A 140 -3.56 8.43 -21.97
N ASN A 141 -3.53 8.44 -23.30
CA ASN A 141 -2.34 8.22 -24.11
C ASN A 141 -1.58 6.92 -23.74
N GLY A 142 -2.33 5.88 -23.37
CA GLY A 142 -1.81 4.58 -22.99
C GLY A 142 -1.14 4.54 -21.60
N TYR A 143 -1.42 5.51 -20.74
CA TYR A 143 -0.81 5.59 -19.41
C TYR A 143 -1.07 4.33 -18.59
N MET A 144 -2.33 3.90 -18.43
CA MET A 144 -2.70 2.70 -17.68
C MET A 144 -2.13 1.43 -18.33
N ARG A 145 -2.25 1.30 -19.66
CA ARG A 145 -1.68 0.16 -20.40
C ARG A 145 -0.17 0.02 -20.21
N ASN A 146 0.53 1.15 -20.15
CA ASN A 146 1.98 1.18 -19.92
C ASN A 146 2.34 0.79 -18.49
N LEU A 147 1.57 1.23 -17.49
CA LEU A 147 1.73 0.79 -16.10
C LEU A 147 1.65 -0.74 -15.98
N VAL A 148 0.58 -1.32 -16.52
CA VAL A 148 0.35 -2.76 -16.60
C VAL A 148 1.52 -3.46 -17.31
N GLN A 149 1.94 -2.96 -18.46
CA GLN A 149 3.02 -3.58 -19.23
C GLN A 149 4.37 -3.53 -18.51
N VAL A 150 4.73 -2.41 -17.92
CA VAL A 150 5.99 -2.26 -17.16
C VAL A 150 6.01 -3.20 -15.95
N CYS A 151 4.88 -3.38 -15.27
CA CYS A 151 4.78 -4.37 -14.20
C CYS A 151 5.06 -5.79 -14.72
N ARG A 152 4.40 -6.21 -15.80
CA ARG A 152 4.59 -7.50 -16.45
C ARG A 152 6.04 -7.76 -16.85
N ASP A 153 6.64 -6.78 -17.54
CA ASP A 153 8.01 -6.89 -18.02
C ASP A 153 9.00 -7.05 -16.86
N ALA A 154 8.82 -6.28 -15.80
CA ALA A 154 9.66 -6.38 -14.61
C ALA A 154 9.51 -7.74 -13.91
N LEU A 155 8.28 -8.23 -13.76
CA LEU A 155 7.97 -9.54 -13.15
C LEU A 155 8.52 -10.69 -13.98
N GLY A 156 8.35 -10.67 -15.29
CA GLY A 156 8.82 -11.72 -16.20
C GLY A 156 10.35 -11.94 -16.16
N THR A 157 11.11 -10.99 -15.60
CA THR A 157 12.56 -11.10 -15.42
C THR A 157 12.98 -11.67 -14.06
N LEU A 158 12.03 -11.97 -13.17
CA LEU A 158 12.31 -12.55 -11.85
C LEU A 158 12.44 -14.09 -11.95
N PRO A 159 13.41 -14.70 -11.26
CA PRO A 159 13.79 -16.10 -11.49
C PRO A 159 12.69 -17.10 -11.10
N SER A 160 11.81 -16.78 -10.16
CA SER A 160 10.73 -17.66 -9.72
C SER A 160 9.34 -17.05 -9.90
N TYR A 161 9.19 -16.19 -10.92
CA TYR A 161 7.92 -15.51 -11.17
C TYR A 161 6.74 -16.48 -11.38
N THR A 162 6.95 -17.55 -12.13
CA THR A 162 5.93 -18.56 -12.41
C THR A 162 5.40 -19.26 -11.14
N ALA A 163 6.25 -19.40 -10.12
CA ALA A 163 5.85 -20.02 -8.85
C ALA A 163 4.88 -19.14 -8.05
N VAL A 164 4.95 -17.82 -8.19
CA VAL A 164 4.12 -16.87 -7.46
C VAL A 164 2.90 -16.39 -8.26
N LEU A 165 2.82 -16.66 -9.54
CA LEU A 165 1.78 -16.11 -10.43
C LEU A 165 0.36 -16.40 -9.92
N GLN A 166 0.02 -17.67 -9.71
CA GLN A 166 -1.32 -18.04 -9.24
C GLN A 166 -1.69 -17.45 -7.87
N PRO A 167 -0.84 -17.57 -6.82
CA PRO A 167 -1.14 -16.92 -5.54
C PRO A 167 -1.28 -15.40 -5.64
N ALA A 168 -0.45 -14.73 -6.45
CA ALA A 168 -0.54 -13.29 -6.65
C ALA A 168 -1.84 -12.89 -7.39
N GLN A 169 -2.24 -13.67 -8.39
CA GLN A 169 -3.53 -13.47 -9.08
C GLN A 169 -4.73 -13.66 -8.13
N ARG A 170 -4.70 -14.68 -7.24
CA ARG A 170 -5.75 -14.85 -6.22
C ARG A 170 -5.84 -13.63 -5.30
N ALA A 171 -4.70 -13.12 -4.82
CA ALA A 171 -4.67 -11.92 -3.98
C ALA A 171 -5.21 -10.70 -4.75
N ALA A 172 -4.78 -10.48 -6.00
CA ALA A 172 -5.27 -9.37 -6.82
C ALA A 172 -6.77 -9.51 -7.16
N SER A 173 -7.27 -10.73 -7.38
CA SER A 173 -8.71 -10.97 -7.59
C SER A 173 -9.54 -10.57 -6.37
N SER A 174 -9.02 -10.81 -5.16
CA SER A 174 -9.68 -10.35 -3.93
C SER A 174 -9.71 -8.83 -3.85
N ILE A 175 -8.63 -8.15 -4.24
CA ILE A 175 -8.60 -6.67 -4.32
C ILE A 175 -9.65 -6.18 -5.31
N VAL A 176 -9.70 -6.74 -6.52
CA VAL A 176 -10.69 -6.35 -7.56
C VAL A 176 -12.11 -6.50 -7.03
N THR A 177 -12.42 -7.62 -6.38
CA THR A 177 -13.76 -7.87 -5.82
C THR A 177 -14.09 -6.88 -4.71
N TYR A 178 -13.17 -6.67 -3.76
CA TYR A 178 -13.37 -5.72 -2.67
C TYR A 178 -13.66 -4.32 -3.22
N GLN A 179 -12.78 -3.80 -4.08
CA GLN A 179 -12.91 -2.44 -4.59
C GLN A 179 -14.18 -2.26 -5.44
N SER A 180 -14.56 -3.25 -6.23
CA SER A 180 -15.81 -3.20 -7.00
C SER A 180 -17.03 -3.05 -6.11
N LEU A 181 -17.05 -3.72 -4.95
CA LEU A 181 -18.19 -3.71 -4.02
C LEU A 181 -18.14 -2.54 -3.03
N ASN A 182 -16.95 -2.00 -2.77
CA ASN A 182 -16.75 -0.96 -1.76
C ASN A 182 -17.07 0.45 -2.27
N HIS A 183 -16.95 0.71 -3.57
CA HIS A 183 -17.23 2.03 -4.18
C HIS A 183 -18.71 2.37 -4.27
N GLU A 184 -19.59 1.38 -4.26
CA GLU A 184 -21.02 1.63 -4.25
C GLU A 184 -21.58 1.61 -2.81
N ARG A 185 -22.43 2.61 -2.47
CA ARG A 185 -22.97 2.79 -1.11
C ARG A 185 -24.39 2.34 -0.93
N THR A 186 -24.95 1.60 -1.89
CA THR A 186 -26.29 1.03 -1.73
C THR A 186 -26.28 -0.08 -0.68
N GLY A 187 -27.40 -0.29 -0.02
CA GLY A 187 -27.54 -1.41 0.91
C GLY A 187 -27.32 -2.78 0.25
N ASP A 188 -27.43 -2.86 -1.09
CA ASP A 188 -27.18 -4.09 -1.86
C ASP A 188 -25.70 -4.38 -1.98
N SER A 189 -24.85 -3.38 -2.25
CA SER A 189 -23.39 -3.53 -2.32
C SER A 189 -22.81 -3.86 -0.98
N GLN A 190 -23.27 -3.23 0.09
CA GLN A 190 -22.84 -3.58 1.45
C GLN A 190 -23.19 -5.02 1.82
N ARG A 191 -24.39 -5.49 1.44
CA ARG A 191 -24.77 -6.90 1.62
C ARG A 191 -23.94 -7.84 0.77
N ALA A 192 -23.59 -7.45 -0.46
CA ALA A 192 -22.73 -8.22 -1.34
C ALA A 192 -21.30 -8.29 -0.78
N LEU A 193 -20.75 -7.17 -0.28
CA LEU A 193 -19.45 -7.13 0.38
C LEU A 193 -19.42 -8.03 1.63
N ALA A 194 -20.47 -7.99 2.45
CA ALA A 194 -20.56 -8.84 3.64
C ALA A 194 -20.63 -10.34 3.27
N ARG A 195 -21.42 -10.71 2.26
CA ARG A 195 -21.46 -12.09 1.75
C ARG A 195 -20.10 -12.53 1.24
N TRP A 196 -19.46 -11.71 0.39
CA TRP A 196 -18.13 -12.03 -0.11
C TRP A 196 -17.11 -12.14 1.02
N GLY A 197 -17.06 -11.19 1.96
CA GLY A 197 -16.18 -11.23 3.12
C GLY A 197 -16.36 -12.52 3.93
N THR A 198 -17.62 -12.99 4.09
CA THR A 198 -17.91 -14.26 4.75
C THR A 198 -17.34 -15.44 3.96
N THR A 199 -17.43 -15.46 2.61
CA THR A 199 -16.91 -16.56 1.79
C THR A 199 -15.39 -16.70 1.84
N ILE A 200 -14.67 -15.57 1.99
CA ILE A 200 -13.19 -15.56 2.07
C ILE A 200 -12.67 -15.68 3.50
N THR A 201 -13.54 -15.66 4.51
CA THR A 201 -13.12 -15.83 5.90
C THR A 201 -12.64 -17.27 6.11
N PRO A 202 -11.35 -17.46 6.48
CA PRO A 202 -10.85 -18.81 6.70
C PRO A 202 -11.60 -19.50 7.84
N PRO A 203 -11.96 -20.79 7.71
CA PRO A 203 -12.60 -21.56 8.78
C PRO A 203 -11.78 -21.47 10.07
N ASP A 204 -12.44 -21.41 11.20
CA ASP A 204 -11.85 -21.39 12.55
C ASP A 204 -10.86 -20.25 12.81
N SER A 205 -10.77 -19.27 11.89
CA SER A 205 -9.90 -18.10 12.10
C SER A 205 -10.37 -17.20 13.23
N GLY A 206 -11.67 -17.16 13.51
CA GLY A 206 -12.29 -16.23 14.44
C GLY A 206 -12.36 -14.80 13.91
N LEU A 207 -12.06 -14.57 12.62
CA LEU A 207 -12.23 -13.28 11.95
C LEU A 207 -13.71 -13.01 11.67
N ARG A 208 -14.07 -11.75 11.71
CA ARG A 208 -15.34 -11.25 11.21
C ARG A 208 -15.25 -11.01 9.70
N TRP A 209 -16.38 -11.00 9.01
CA TRP A 209 -16.40 -10.85 7.55
C TRP A 209 -15.66 -9.59 7.05
N TRP A 210 -15.77 -8.46 7.78
CA TRP A 210 -15.09 -7.21 7.39
C TRP A 210 -13.60 -7.23 7.68
N GLU A 211 -13.16 -7.99 8.66
CA GLU A 211 -11.73 -8.20 8.94
C GLU A 211 -11.09 -9.09 7.87
N ALA A 212 -11.81 -10.12 7.41
CA ALA A 212 -11.37 -10.94 6.28
C ALA A 212 -11.41 -10.13 4.96
N ALA A 213 -12.45 -9.32 4.75
CA ALA A 213 -12.57 -8.42 3.61
C ALA A 213 -11.40 -7.42 3.57
N ALA A 214 -11.01 -6.84 4.71
CA ALA A 214 -9.80 -6.02 4.85
C ALA A 214 -8.55 -6.77 4.39
N GLY A 215 -8.41 -8.05 4.79
CA GLY A 215 -7.32 -8.91 4.33
C GLY A 215 -7.30 -9.08 2.81
N GLY A 216 -8.47 -9.24 2.20
CA GLY A 216 -8.63 -9.37 0.75
C GLY A 216 -8.37 -8.09 -0.04
N ALA A 217 -8.56 -6.91 0.57
CA ALA A 217 -8.33 -5.61 -0.05
C ALA A 217 -6.85 -5.20 -0.15
N SER A 218 -5.98 -5.84 0.63
CA SER A 218 -4.60 -5.40 0.79
C SER A 218 -3.68 -5.84 -0.35
N SER A 219 -2.88 -4.92 -0.87
CA SER A 219 -1.80 -5.19 -1.82
C SER A 219 -0.56 -5.86 -1.20
N MET A 220 -0.45 -5.93 0.13
CA MET A 220 0.73 -6.46 0.81
C MET A 220 1.02 -7.92 0.46
N THR A 221 -0.01 -8.77 0.30
CA THR A 221 0.17 -10.16 -0.16
C THR A 221 0.84 -10.21 -1.54
N VAL A 222 0.41 -9.36 -2.47
CA VAL A 222 1.00 -9.26 -3.82
C VAL A 222 2.46 -8.83 -3.72
N PHE A 223 2.79 -7.82 -2.93
CA PHE A 223 4.17 -7.34 -2.79
C PHE A 223 5.11 -8.37 -2.16
N ALA A 224 4.63 -9.10 -1.16
CA ALA A 224 5.41 -10.18 -0.55
C ALA A 224 5.74 -11.28 -1.57
N LEU A 225 4.76 -11.67 -2.39
CA LEU A 225 4.93 -12.66 -3.44
C LEU A 225 5.86 -12.17 -4.57
N ILE A 226 5.72 -10.90 -4.99
CA ILE A 226 6.65 -10.27 -5.97
C ILE A 226 8.10 -10.29 -5.43
N ALA A 227 8.29 -9.95 -4.17
CA ALA A 227 9.62 -9.97 -3.56
C ALA A 227 10.16 -11.41 -3.44
N ALA A 228 9.31 -12.38 -3.08
CA ALA A 228 9.67 -13.80 -3.02
C ALA A 228 10.09 -14.34 -4.39
N ALA A 229 9.47 -13.89 -5.48
CA ALA A 229 9.82 -14.29 -6.85
C ALA A 229 11.27 -13.98 -7.24
N ALA A 230 11.93 -13.07 -6.54
CA ALA A 230 13.34 -12.74 -6.73
C ALA A 230 14.31 -13.82 -6.15
N LYS A 231 13.78 -14.81 -5.40
CA LYS A 231 14.55 -15.94 -4.89
C LYS A 231 14.61 -17.03 -5.96
N PRO A 232 15.79 -17.41 -6.48
CA PRO A 232 15.91 -18.56 -7.36
C PRO A 232 15.47 -19.85 -6.68
N GLY A 233 14.72 -20.69 -7.39
CA GLY A 233 14.28 -22.00 -6.88
C GLY A 233 13.24 -21.91 -5.75
N LEU A 234 12.44 -20.85 -5.71
CA LEU A 234 11.33 -20.72 -4.75
C LEU A 234 10.34 -21.89 -4.93
N SER A 235 10.11 -22.63 -3.86
CA SER A 235 9.19 -23.76 -3.85
C SER A 235 7.73 -23.34 -3.72
N THR A 236 6.80 -24.21 -4.16
CA THR A 236 5.36 -24.03 -3.96
C THR A 236 5.02 -23.91 -2.47
N ALA A 237 5.66 -24.70 -1.61
CA ALA A 237 5.45 -24.65 -0.16
C ALA A 237 5.81 -23.28 0.43
N GLU A 238 6.94 -22.69 0.04
CA GLU A 238 7.35 -21.35 0.48
C GLU A 238 6.39 -20.27 -0.05
N THR A 239 5.93 -20.42 -1.28
CA THR A 239 4.96 -19.49 -1.87
C THR A 239 3.62 -19.54 -1.15
N THR A 240 3.11 -20.75 -0.86
CA THR A 240 1.88 -20.95 -0.07
C THR A 240 2.04 -20.39 1.33
N ALA A 241 3.14 -20.71 2.02
CA ALA A 241 3.42 -20.19 3.36
C ALA A 241 3.46 -18.64 3.37
N THR A 242 4.07 -18.03 2.35
CA THR A 242 4.08 -16.56 2.21
C THR A 242 2.67 -16.02 2.03
N HIS A 243 1.88 -16.60 1.11
CA HIS A 243 0.48 -16.20 0.91
C HIS A 243 -0.31 -16.29 2.22
N ASP A 244 -0.26 -17.42 2.92
CA ASP A 244 -1.08 -17.71 4.11
C ASP A 244 -0.65 -16.90 5.35
N ALA A 245 0.59 -16.45 5.40
CA ALA A 245 1.04 -15.52 6.45
C ALA A 245 0.52 -14.10 6.20
N TYR A 246 0.47 -13.67 4.94
CA TYR A 246 -0.03 -12.34 4.60
C TYR A 246 -1.54 -12.29 4.59
N PHE A 247 -2.22 -13.19 3.92
CA PHE A 247 -3.68 -13.31 4.00
C PHE A 247 -4.06 -14.41 4.99
N PRO A 248 -4.90 -14.15 5.99
CA PRO A 248 -5.59 -12.86 6.20
C PRO A 248 -4.83 -11.86 7.08
N TRP A 249 -3.89 -12.28 7.92
CA TRP A 249 -3.48 -11.58 9.13
C TRP A 249 -2.76 -10.26 8.91
N ILE A 250 -1.64 -10.28 8.18
CA ILE A 250 -0.83 -9.08 7.91
C ILE A 250 -1.63 -8.09 7.06
N SER A 251 -2.33 -8.61 6.07
CA SER A 251 -3.14 -7.85 5.13
C SER A 251 -4.37 -7.23 5.80
N ALA A 252 -5.06 -7.96 6.70
CA ALA A 252 -6.16 -7.40 7.47
C ALA A 252 -5.71 -6.27 8.39
N LEU A 253 -4.59 -6.46 9.10
CA LEU A 253 -4.04 -5.40 9.94
C LEU A 253 -3.71 -4.14 9.14
N HIS A 254 -3.12 -4.31 7.94
CA HIS A 254 -2.79 -3.21 7.04
C HIS A 254 -4.02 -2.33 6.74
N VAL A 255 -5.07 -2.92 6.18
CA VAL A 255 -6.27 -2.17 5.75
C VAL A 255 -7.09 -1.66 6.94
N LEU A 256 -7.14 -2.39 8.04
CA LEU A 256 -7.82 -1.91 9.25
C LEU A 256 -7.09 -0.73 9.91
N LEU A 257 -5.75 -0.67 9.83
CA LEU A 257 -5.00 0.49 10.30
C LEU A 257 -5.17 1.70 9.37
N ASP A 258 -5.27 1.48 8.07
CA ASP A 258 -5.62 2.48 7.08
C ASP A 258 -7.00 3.07 7.38
N SER A 259 -8.03 2.22 7.50
CA SER A 259 -9.38 2.61 7.90
C SER A 259 -9.43 3.34 9.25
N LEU A 260 -8.59 2.95 10.22
CA LEU A 260 -8.50 3.62 11.52
C LEU A 260 -7.98 5.06 11.38
N VAL A 261 -6.96 5.25 10.55
CA VAL A 261 -6.30 6.54 10.33
C VAL A 261 -7.18 7.48 9.51
N ASP A 262 -7.87 6.96 8.51
CA ASP A 262 -8.69 7.74 7.59
C ASP A 262 -10.16 7.86 8.01
N ARG A 263 -10.53 7.28 9.16
CA ARG A 263 -11.91 7.25 9.66
C ARG A 263 -12.64 8.59 9.60
N ALA A 264 -12.03 9.67 10.07
CA ALA A 264 -12.65 10.99 10.09
C ALA A 264 -12.88 11.54 8.67
N LYS A 265 -11.88 11.36 7.80
CA LYS A 265 -11.93 11.75 6.38
C LYS A 265 -13.00 10.96 5.63
N ASP A 266 -13.07 9.65 5.84
CA ASP A 266 -14.03 8.77 5.20
C ASP A 266 -15.47 9.12 5.60
N LEU A 267 -15.70 9.40 6.88
CA LEU A 267 -17.01 9.85 7.37
C LEU A 267 -17.43 11.20 6.77
N GLU A 268 -16.49 12.16 6.68
CA GLU A 268 -16.73 13.48 6.09
C GLU A 268 -17.12 13.38 4.61
N HIS A 269 -16.42 12.55 3.84
CA HIS A 269 -16.71 12.32 2.41
C HIS A 269 -17.79 11.26 2.20
N GLY A 270 -18.21 10.67 3.33
CA GLY A 270 -19.20 9.64 3.39
C GLY A 270 -18.65 8.34 2.75
N HIS A 271 -17.37 7.98 2.76
CA HIS A 271 -16.80 6.72 2.29
C HIS A 271 -17.06 5.60 3.30
N HIS A 272 -17.17 4.37 2.82
CA HIS A 272 -17.30 3.20 3.68
C HIS A 272 -16.00 3.00 4.47
N ASN A 273 -16.12 2.84 5.78
CA ASN A 273 -14.98 2.62 6.66
C ASN A 273 -15.18 1.37 7.50
N LEU A 274 -14.22 0.44 7.43
CA LEU A 274 -14.34 -0.87 8.08
C LEU A 274 -14.31 -0.81 9.61
N ILE A 275 -13.77 0.25 10.19
CA ILE A 275 -13.77 0.44 11.66
C ILE A 275 -15.18 0.71 12.20
N GLU A 276 -16.09 1.24 11.38
CA GLU A 276 -17.48 1.50 11.77
C GLU A 276 -18.30 0.22 12.03
N HIS A 277 -17.81 -0.96 11.64
CA HIS A 277 -18.45 -2.24 11.96
C HIS A 277 -18.23 -2.72 13.39
N TYR A 278 -17.30 -2.11 14.13
CA TYR A 278 -17.13 -2.41 15.55
C TYR A 278 -18.13 -1.62 16.39
N SER A 279 -18.70 -2.26 17.41
CA SER A 279 -19.73 -1.65 18.29
C SER A 279 -19.19 -0.51 19.15
N SER A 280 -17.89 -0.45 19.34
CA SER A 280 -17.22 0.59 20.15
C SER A 280 -15.73 0.73 19.82
N PRO A 281 -15.12 1.90 20.13
CA PRO A 281 -13.67 2.07 20.02
C PRO A 281 -12.87 1.06 20.87
N ALA A 282 -13.42 0.64 22.02
CA ALA A 282 -12.78 -0.36 22.87
C ALA A 282 -12.77 -1.75 22.22
N GLU A 283 -13.85 -2.13 21.54
CA GLU A 283 -13.91 -3.36 20.78
C GLU A 283 -12.95 -3.33 19.59
N ALA A 284 -12.95 -2.24 18.81
CA ALA A 284 -12.01 -2.05 17.71
C ALA A 284 -10.55 -2.20 18.19
N ALA A 285 -10.19 -1.54 19.30
CA ALA A 285 -8.86 -1.61 19.89
C ALA A 285 -8.48 -3.04 20.31
N HIS A 286 -9.40 -3.79 20.93
CA HIS A 286 -9.18 -5.18 21.31
C HIS A 286 -8.98 -6.09 20.10
N ARG A 287 -9.83 -5.95 19.09
CA ARG A 287 -9.76 -6.74 17.85
C ARG A 287 -8.48 -6.46 17.05
N LEU A 288 -8.11 -5.19 16.93
CA LEU A 288 -6.86 -4.78 16.25
C LEU A 288 -5.62 -5.33 16.97
N GLU A 289 -5.59 -5.29 18.32
CA GLU A 289 -4.52 -5.92 19.13
C GLU A 289 -4.43 -7.42 18.84
N TRP A 290 -5.57 -8.11 18.83
CA TRP A 290 -5.64 -9.54 18.58
C TRP A 290 -5.17 -9.91 17.16
N ILE A 291 -5.59 -9.15 16.13
CA ILE A 291 -5.13 -9.33 14.75
C ILE A 291 -3.63 -9.04 14.65
N ALA A 292 -3.14 -8.00 15.30
CA ALA A 292 -1.72 -7.66 15.33
C ALA A 292 -0.86 -8.79 15.91
N GLN A 293 -1.29 -9.39 17.02
CA GLN A 293 -0.61 -10.56 17.60
C GLN A 293 -0.58 -11.77 16.64
N ARG A 294 -1.65 -11.99 15.86
CA ARG A 294 -1.70 -13.03 14.84
C ARG A 294 -0.78 -12.71 13.65
N ALA A 295 -0.78 -11.45 13.20
CA ALA A 295 0.10 -10.99 12.14
C ALA A 295 1.59 -11.13 12.50
N VAL A 296 1.97 -10.81 13.75
CA VAL A 296 3.34 -11.02 14.23
C VAL A 296 3.72 -12.50 14.19
N ARG A 297 2.89 -13.39 14.74
CA ARG A 297 3.14 -14.84 14.70
C ARG A 297 3.24 -15.38 13.28
N ALA A 298 2.36 -14.92 12.38
CA ALA A 298 2.38 -15.33 10.98
C ALA A 298 3.66 -14.86 10.26
N ALA A 299 4.09 -13.62 10.51
CA ALA A 299 5.33 -13.09 9.96
C ALA A 299 6.57 -13.87 10.46
N GLU A 300 6.64 -14.14 11.76
CA GLU A 300 7.77 -14.83 12.40
C GLU A 300 7.87 -16.30 12.01
N ALA A 301 6.75 -16.95 11.67
CA ALA A 301 6.72 -18.33 11.21
C ALA A 301 7.26 -18.54 9.79
N LEU A 302 7.42 -17.47 9.00
CA LEU A 302 7.95 -17.56 7.64
C LEU A 302 9.45 -17.85 7.63
N PRO A 303 9.97 -18.51 6.59
CA PRO A 303 11.38 -18.46 6.28
C PRO A 303 11.84 -16.99 6.23
N ASP A 304 12.99 -16.66 6.86
CA ASP A 304 13.40 -15.26 7.04
C ASP A 304 12.38 -14.38 7.83
N GLY A 305 11.65 -14.95 8.76
CA GLY A 305 10.57 -14.31 9.53
C GLY A 305 10.94 -12.94 10.10
N ALA A 306 12.19 -12.75 10.52
CA ALA A 306 12.70 -11.45 10.97
C ALA A 306 12.53 -10.33 9.92
N ARG A 307 12.62 -10.63 8.63
CA ARG A 307 12.43 -9.65 7.54
C ARG A 307 10.96 -9.27 7.40
N HIS A 308 10.07 -10.26 7.50
CA HIS A 308 8.62 -10.04 7.45
C HIS A 308 8.14 -9.28 8.68
N ALA A 309 8.67 -9.59 9.86
CA ALA A 309 8.40 -8.85 11.10
C ALA A 309 8.86 -7.37 11.01
N LEU A 310 10.00 -7.09 10.35
CA LEU A 310 10.46 -5.72 10.10
C LEU A 310 9.52 -4.96 9.14
N ILE A 311 9.03 -5.60 8.08
CA ILE A 311 8.03 -5.01 7.17
C ILE A 311 6.74 -4.70 7.93
N LEU A 312 6.26 -5.66 8.71
CA LEU A 312 5.06 -5.49 9.54
C LEU A 312 5.23 -4.33 10.53
N ALA A 313 6.37 -4.23 11.21
CA ALA A 313 6.67 -3.14 12.12
C ALA A 313 6.75 -1.78 11.41
N ALA A 314 7.35 -1.74 10.21
CA ALA A 314 7.45 -0.53 9.39
C ALA A 314 6.06 -0.07 8.92
N MET A 315 5.23 -0.98 8.41
CA MET A 315 3.86 -0.71 7.98
C MET A 315 3.01 -0.19 9.15
N THR A 316 3.00 -0.88 10.28
CA THR A 316 2.28 -0.46 11.48
C THR A 316 2.73 0.92 11.95
N SER A 317 4.05 1.18 11.96
CA SER A 317 4.61 2.47 12.35
C SER A 317 4.22 3.58 11.37
N PHE A 318 4.12 3.27 10.06
CA PHE A 318 3.69 4.22 9.06
C PHE A 318 2.29 4.75 9.36
N TYR A 319 1.31 3.88 9.56
CA TYR A 319 -0.06 4.27 9.91
C TYR A 319 -0.13 4.95 11.28
N LEU A 320 0.41 4.33 12.31
CA LEU A 320 0.30 4.86 13.67
C LEU A 320 1.13 6.13 13.92
N SER A 321 1.97 6.56 12.98
CA SER A 321 2.62 7.87 13.01
C SER A 321 1.74 8.99 12.44
N ALA A 322 0.56 8.70 11.88
CA ALA A 322 -0.35 9.70 11.33
C ALA A 322 -0.91 10.62 12.42
N PRO A 323 -1.13 11.92 12.12
CA PRO A 323 -1.68 12.86 13.10
C PRO A 323 -3.07 12.51 13.60
N SER A 324 -3.90 11.89 12.75
CA SER A 324 -5.26 11.43 13.07
C SER A 324 -5.32 10.40 14.22
N VAL A 325 -4.20 9.73 14.50
CA VAL A 325 -4.08 8.78 15.62
C VAL A 325 -4.14 9.46 17.00
N SER A 326 -4.06 10.79 17.07
CA SER A 326 -4.07 11.55 18.34
C SER A 326 -5.47 11.76 18.92
N THR A 327 -6.54 11.27 18.29
CA THR A 327 -7.90 11.34 18.85
C THR A 327 -8.10 10.23 19.91
N PRO A 328 -8.92 10.47 20.97
CA PRO A 328 -9.11 9.46 22.02
C PRO A 328 -9.52 8.07 21.52
N GLY A 329 -10.38 8.01 20.51
CA GLY A 329 -10.87 6.73 19.95
C GLY A 329 -9.81 5.94 19.19
N THR A 330 -8.91 6.62 18.46
CA THR A 330 -7.83 6.00 17.69
C THR A 330 -6.60 5.71 18.54
N MET A 331 -6.34 6.53 19.56
CA MET A 331 -5.17 6.42 20.44
C MET A 331 -5.16 5.10 21.21
N LEU A 332 -6.32 4.67 21.75
CA LEU A 332 -6.44 3.40 22.46
C LEU A 332 -6.07 2.20 21.56
N ALA A 333 -6.55 2.20 20.32
CA ALA A 333 -6.22 1.16 19.35
C ALA A 333 -4.73 1.17 19.00
N ALA A 334 -4.16 2.35 18.78
CA ALA A 334 -2.73 2.52 18.48
C ALA A 334 -1.83 2.00 19.60
N GLU A 335 -2.14 2.33 20.86
CA GLU A 335 -1.38 1.85 22.03
C GLU A 335 -1.40 0.33 22.13
N ARG A 336 -2.57 -0.29 21.96
CA ARG A 336 -2.73 -1.75 22.02
C ARG A 336 -2.00 -2.46 20.88
N VAL A 337 -2.12 -1.96 19.67
CA VAL A 337 -1.42 -2.50 18.50
C VAL A 337 0.10 -2.37 18.66
N LEU A 338 0.61 -1.22 19.10
CA LEU A 338 2.05 -1.02 19.35
C LEU A 338 2.58 -1.97 20.40
N LYS A 339 1.79 -2.26 21.45
CA LYS A 339 2.16 -3.23 22.49
C LYS A 339 2.29 -4.66 21.96
N ALA A 340 1.51 -5.00 20.93
CA ALA A 340 1.57 -6.30 20.26
C ALA A 340 2.74 -6.41 19.26
N MET A 341 3.34 -5.28 18.84
CA MET A 341 4.38 -5.24 17.82
C MET A 341 5.78 -5.55 18.37
N PRO A 342 6.71 -6.04 17.51
CA PRO A 342 8.12 -6.17 17.87
C PRO A 342 8.70 -4.86 18.40
N ALA A 343 9.70 -4.94 19.26
CA ALA A 343 10.32 -3.80 19.96
C ALA A 343 10.82 -2.65 19.05
N LEU A 344 10.95 -2.91 17.76
CA LEU A 344 11.41 -1.93 16.76
C LEU A 344 10.30 -1.01 16.21
N ALA A 345 9.03 -1.30 16.47
CA ALA A 345 7.93 -0.45 15.99
C ALA A 345 8.00 0.96 16.58
N GLY A 346 8.31 1.11 17.86
CA GLY A 346 8.47 2.40 18.52
C GLY A 346 9.59 3.28 17.92
N PRO A 347 10.83 2.79 17.81
CA PRO A 347 11.91 3.52 17.13
C PRO A 347 11.60 3.89 15.68
N THR A 348 10.99 2.97 14.90
CA THR A 348 10.58 3.23 13.51
C THR A 348 9.55 4.35 13.45
N MET A 349 8.56 4.32 14.34
CA MET A 349 7.54 5.36 14.43
C MET A 349 8.14 6.74 14.77
N ALA A 350 9.12 6.80 15.66
CA ALA A 350 9.80 8.06 15.99
C ALA A 350 10.50 8.67 14.77
N VAL A 351 11.20 7.85 13.98
CA VAL A 351 11.84 8.27 12.72
C VAL A 351 10.82 8.78 11.70
N LEU A 352 9.70 8.08 11.53
CA LEU A 352 8.65 8.47 10.58
C LEU A 352 7.94 9.76 11.02
N ARG A 353 7.68 9.95 12.31
CA ARG A 353 7.14 11.22 12.85
C ARG A 353 8.08 12.38 12.61
N ALA A 354 9.37 12.21 12.89
CA ALA A 354 10.38 13.23 12.64
C ALA A 354 10.44 13.61 11.15
N ARG A 355 10.40 12.62 10.24
CA ARG A 355 10.36 12.85 8.78
C ARG A 355 9.10 13.63 8.36
N ARG A 356 7.92 13.25 8.83
CA ARG A 356 6.66 13.96 8.54
C ARG A 356 6.71 15.42 9.01
N THR A 357 7.29 15.67 10.20
CA THR A 357 7.47 17.03 10.73
C THR A 357 8.44 17.82 9.86
N ALA A 358 9.57 17.25 9.48
CA ALA A 358 10.55 17.90 8.61
C ALA A 358 9.94 18.24 7.24
N SER A 359 9.20 17.31 6.61
CA SER A 359 8.52 17.55 5.34
C SER A 359 7.51 18.70 5.42
N ARG A 360 6.76 18.82 6.53
CA ARG A 360 5.82 19.93 6.75
C ARG A 360 6.52 21.27 6.94
N LEU A 361 7.67 21.29 7.60
CA LEU A 361 8.46 22.52 7.79
C LEU A 361 9.03 23.03 6.46
N HIS A 362 9.42 22.14 5.55
CA HIS A 362 9.92 22.48 4.22
C HIS A 362 8.80 22.87 3.24
N ALA A 363 7.58 22.37 3.44
CA ALA A 363 6.40 22.67 2.62
C ALA A 363 5.71 24.01 3.01
N ARG A 364 6.15 24.72 4.07
CA ARG A 364 5.62 26.05 4.38
C ARG A 364 6.06 27.03 3.30
N PRO A 365 5.13 27.72 2.59
CA PRO A 365 5.49 28.71 1.59
C PRO A 365 6.27 29.83 2.30
N ARG A 366 7.43 30.19 1.76
CA ARG A 366 8.05 31.48 2.05
C ARG A 366 7.04 32.54 1.65
N THR A 367 6.47 33.20 2.64
CA THR A 367 5.55 34.35 2.59
C THR A 367 5.22 34.87 1.17
N ALA A 368 4.10 34.44 0.60
CA ALA A 368 3.48 35.07 -0.55
C ALA A 368 2.62 36.24 -0.06
N LYS A 369 2.78 37.44 -0.68
CA LYS A 369 1.95 38.62 -0.45
C LYS A 369 0.48 38.32 -0.72
N PRO A 370 -0.49 38.90 0.02
CA PRO A 370 -1.91 38.64 -0.17
C PRO A 370 -2.40 39.29 -1.48
N GLY A 371 -2.85 38.49 -2.41
CA GLY A 371 -3.50 38.98 -3.63
C GLY A 371 -3.30 38.05 -4.81
N ARG A 372 -4.01 36.94 -4.86
CA ARG A 372 -4.43 36.16 -6.03
C ARG A 372 -4.80 34.73 -5.61
N VAL A 373 -6.05 34.53 -5.28
CA VAL A 373 -6.54 33.23 -4.72
C VAL A 373 -6.99 32.22 -5.78
N LEU A 374 -7.00 32.56 -7.08
CA LEU A 374 -7.55 31.66 -8.12
C LEU A 374 -6.55 31.14 -9.18
N ALA A 375 -5.23 31.48 -9.04
CA ALA A 375 -4.20 30.97 -9.96
C ALA A 375 -3.15 30.08 -9.25
N LEU A 376 -3.36 29.76 -7.97
CA LEU A 376 -2.38 29.06 -7.12
C LEU A 376 -2.43 27.53 -7.24
N ASP A 377 -3.54 26.95 -7.67
CA ASP A 377 -3.66 25.48 -7.75
C ASP A 377 -2.85 24.86 -8.90
N GLU A 378 -2.74 25.53 -10.04
CA GLU A 378 -1.92 25.00 -11.15
C GLU A 378 -0.41 25.20 -10.95
N GLN A 379 0.02 26.30 -10.36
CA GLN A 379 1.46 26.54 -10.10
C GLN A 379 2.00 25.75 -8.90
N LEU A 380 1.18 25.40 -7.92
CA LEU A 380 1.56 24.51 -6.81
C LEU A 380 1.77 23.06 -7.26
N LEU A 381 1.08 22.63 -8.32
CA LEU A 381 1.29 21.33 -8.94
C LEU A 381 2.65 21.21 -9.66
N GLU A 382 3.20 22.33 -10.15
CA GLU A 382 4.46 22.31 -10.90
C GLU A 382 5.73 22.45 -10.03
N THR A 383 5.66 23.13 -8.88
CA THR A 383 6.87 23.55 -8.15
C THR A 383 7.31 22.66 -7.00
N GLN A 384 6.47 21.78 -6.46
CA GLN A 384 6.80 21.00 -5.24
C GLN A 384 7.35 19.58 -5.47
N VAL A 385 7.48 19.13 -6.70
CA VAL A 385 7.97 17.76 -7.01
C VAL A 385 9.49 17.66 -7.14
N LEU A 386 10.20 18.77 -7.27
CA LEU A 386 11.63 18.75 -7.66
C LEU A 386 12.66 19.08 -6.57
N ASP A 387 12.27 19.58 -5.40
CA ASP A 387 13.24 19.97 -4.37
C ASP A 387 13.27 19.02 -3.15
N PHE A 388 13.89 17.84 -3.33
CA PHE A 388 14.63 17.21 -2.24
C PHE A 388 16.12 17.29 -2.56
N PRO A 389 16.91 17.99 -1.74
CA PRO A 389 18.36 18.00 -1.91
C PRO A 389 18.86 16.56 -1.74
N LEU A 390 19.47 16.04 -2.78
CA LEU A 390 20.42 14.95 -2.66
C LEU A 390 21.43 15.38 -1.61
N VAL A 391 21.56 14.61 -0.55
CA VAL A 391 22.69 14.77 0.38
C VAL A 391 23.95 14.74 -0.50
N GLY A 392 24.57 15.89 -0.58
CA GLY A 392 25.75 16.08 -1.42
C GLY A 392 26.83 15.10 -1.02
N THR A 393 27.31 14.35 -1.98
CA THR A 393 28.65 13.78 -1.93
C THR A 393 29.59 14.96 -2.00
N GLY A 394 29.98 15.48 -0.81
CA GLY A 394 31.12 16.36 -0.68
C GLY A 394 32.37 15.53 -1.00
N SER A 395 33.15 16.01 -1.94
CA SER A 395 34.49 15.63 -2.30
C SER A 395 35.43 15.48 -1.12
#